data_39716de7c537cce0f976c0e21fe29f94
#
_entry.id   39716de7c537cce0f976c0e21fe29f94
#
_cell.length_a   1.000
_cell.length_b   1.000
_cell.length_c   1.000
_cell.angle_alpha   90.00
_cell.angle_beta   90.00
_cell.angle_gamma   90.00
#
_symmetry.space_group_name_H-M   'P 1'
#
loop_
_entity.id
_entity.type
_entity.pdbx_description
1 polymer ?
#
loop_
_entity_poly.entity_id
_entity_poly.type
_entity_poly.pdbx_seq_one_letter_code
_entity_poly.pdbx_strand_id
1 'polypeptide(L)'
;MKPRHNIWLVGVSVLVACMMALQVGCQPVAAPPAPPKQAEKPAAKPLGKPAAESIAKPEAKPSTKAEAEPGSKPGTEPGGKPAVEPPAEPTPKPSAGEASGLPKIPLGLPPLPVSKDNPMTAEKVELGKQLYFDGRLSKDGKISCATCHDPQKAWAEHEPTSTGIGKQVGGRNSPTVINAAYAPAQFWDGRAKSLEEQALGPIENPIEMGHKLDAMIAELSKLKGYEQQFQKVFGTGVTQEGVAQAIAAFERTILSGNSPYDRFKKGDEKALNEAQKRGLDLFESAGCATCHAPPTFSNGGYFNAGVGMDKEKPDEGRKVVTGNDRDLGKFRVPALREVANTWPYFHDGSAPKLEDAVALMAAGGKDNPNLSIMLKAVREAKLTEANQKDLVEFLNALSGEYPIVKPPELP
;
A
#
# COMPACT_ATOMS: atom_id res chain seq x y z
N MET A 1 32.57 12.86 -67.81
CA MET A 1 32.54 14.31 -68.14
C MET A 1 32.14 15.03 -66.80
N LYS A 2 33.15 15.70 -66.24
CA LYS A 2 32.97 16.83 -65.28
C LYS A 2 32.76 18.09 -66.13
N PRO A 3 32.08 19.15 -65.61
CA PRO A 3 32.67 20.08 -64.65
C PRO A 3 31.65 20.79 -63.66
N ARG A 4 32.14 21.26 -62.57
CA ARG A 4 32.66 22.56 -62.08
C ARG A 4 31.68 23.36 -61.19
N HIS A 5 32.11 23.54 -59.98
CA HIS A 5 32.24 24.72 -59.09
C HIS A 5 31.36 25.95 -59.35
N ASN A 6 30.75 26.46 -58.24
CA ASN A 6 30.96 27.87 -57.89
C ASN A 6 30.74 28.09 -56.37
N ILE A 7 31.80 28.65 -55.77
CA ILE A 7 31.95 29.22 -54.45
C ILE A 7 31.49 30.68 -54.55
N TRP A 8 30.68 31.17 -53.60
CA TRP A 8 30.57 32.58 -53.26
C TRP A 8 30.72 32.80 -51.78
N LEU A 9 31.87 33.40 -51.43
CA LEU A 9 32.17 34.11 -50.19
C LEU A 9 31.74 35.56 -50.34
N VAL A 10 31.01 36.13 -49.40
CA VAL A 10 30.91 37.57 -49.05
C VAL A 10 30.39 37.59 -47.63
N GLY A 11 30.85 38.27 -46.64
CA GLY A 11 31.84 39.34 -46.51
C GLY A 11 31.64 39.80 -45.04
N VAL A 12 32.74 39.96 -44.34
CA VAL A 12 32.85 40.49 -42.97
C VAL A 12 32.48 41.99 -43.00
N SER A 13 31.64 42.43 -42.09
CA SER A 13 31.54 43.85 -41.70
C SER A 13 31.57 43.99 -40.21
N VAL A 14 32.66 44.49 -39.72
CA VAL A 14 32.93 44.97 -38.36
C VAL A 14 32.23 46.33 -38.23
N LEU A 15 31.45 46.56 -37.21
CA LEU A 15 31.10 47.87 -36.73
C LEU A 15 31.20 47.90 -35.19
N VAL A 16 32.25 48.65 -34.81
CA VAL A 16 32.55 49.11 -33.46
C VAL A 16 31.57 50.24 -33.14
N ALA A 17 30.83 50.13 -32.03
CA ALA A 17 30.18 51.29 -31.42
C ALA A 17 30.08 51.18 -29.89
N CYS A 18 30.83 52.04 -29.30
CA CYS A 18 30.62 52.83 -28.09
C CYS A 18 30.24 52.10 -26.78
N MET A 19 31.26 52.03 -25.92
CA MET A 19 31.11 51.97 -24.45
C MET A 19 30.31 53.18 -23.95
N MET A 20 29.20 52.90 -23.25
CA MET A 20 28.70 53.81 -22.19
C MET A 20 28.53 52.95 -20.90
N ALA A 21 29.42 53.25 -19.98
CA ALA A 21 29.35 52.74 -18.60
C ALA A 21 28.13 53.33 -17.89
N LEU A 22 27.19 52.46 -17.52
CA LEU A 22 26.18 52.74 -16.50
C LEU A 22 26.61 51.98 -15.23
N GLN A 23 27.18 52.72 -14.30
CA GLN A 23 27.36 52.27 -12.91
C GLN A 23 25.97 52.12 -12.28
N VAL A 24 25.49 50.88 -12.18
CA VAL A 24 24.38 50.55 -11.28
C VAL A 24 25.01 50.06 -9.99
N GLY A 25 24.92 50.89 -8.95
CA GLY A 25 25.40 50.59 -7.61
C GLY A 25 24.75 49.34 -7.05
N CYS A 26 25.58 48.34 -6.70
CA CYS A 26 25.14 47.25 -5.84
C CYS A 26 24.81 47.79 -4.44
N GLN A 27 23.53 47.89 -4.15
CA GLN A 27 23.10 47.98 -2.76
C GLN A 27 23.10 46.58 -2.15
N PRO A 28 23.60 46.37 -0.93
CA PRO A 28 23.54 45.09 -0.25
C PRO A 28 22.09 44.73 0.06
N VAL A 29 21.64 43.56 -0.41
CA VAL A 29 20.32 42.99 -0.04
C VAL A 29 20.35 42.76 1.46
N ALA A 30 19.41 43.42 2.17
CA ALA A 30 19.21 43.21 3.60
C ALA A 30 18.91 41.73 3.89
N ALA A 31 19.57 41.17 4.90
CA ALA A 31 19.32 39.84 5.38
C ALA A 31 17.85 39.65 5.82
N PRO A 32 17.20 38.52 5.57
CA PRO A 32 15.85 38.27 6.03
C PRO A 32 15.77 38.33 7.55
N PRO A 33 14.66 38.82 8.12
CA PRO A 33 14.48 38.92 9.56
C PRO A 33 14.51 37.51 10.19
N ALA A 34 15.15 37.40 11.35
CA ALA A 34 15.21 36.17 12.13
C ALA A 34 13.80 35.66 12.47
N PRO A 35 13.57 34.33 12.49
CA PRO A 35 12.26 33.80 12.86
C PRO A 35 11.90 34.19 14.29
N PRO A 36 10.60 34.42 14.58
CA PRO A 36 10.15 34.77 15.91
C PRO A 36 10.49 33.65 16.91
N LYS A 37 11.02 34.01 18.07
CA LYS A 37 11.26 33.07 19.19
C LYS A 37 9.94 32.38 19.52
N GLN A 38 9.95 31.07 19.48
CA GLN A 38 8.83 30.24 19.94
C GLN A 38 8.54 30.57 21.40
N ALA A 39 7.29 30.97 21.68
CA ALA A 39 6.82 31.16 23.04
C ALA A 39 6.84 29.79 23.75
N GLU A 40 7.46 29.73 24.92
CA GLU A 40 7.45 28.57 25.79
C GLU A 40 6.00 28.20 26.15
N LYS A 41 5.62 26.97 25.84
CA LYS A 41 4.34 26.38 26.20
C LYS A 41 4.30 26.20 27.72
N PRO A 42 3.27 26.69 28.44
CA PRO A 42 3.17 26.43 29.88
C PRO A 42 2.99 24.94 30.12
N ALA A 43 3.71 24.42 31.11
CA ALA A 43 3.66 23.04 31.57
C ALA A 43 2.22 22.64 31.94
N ALA A 44 1.70 21.57 31.33
CA ALA A 44 0.42 20.99 31.64
C ALA A 44 0.45 20.38 33.06
N LYS A 45 -0.50 20.78 33.90
CA LYS A 45 -0.77 20.14 35.20
C LYS A 45 -1.25 18.70 34.98
N PRO A 46 -0.86 17.73 35.82
CA PRO A 46 -1.34 16.37 35.73
C PRO A 46 -2.83 16.29 36.04
N LEU A 47 -3.60 15.73 35.09
CA LEU A 47 -5.00 15.38 35.29
C LEU A 47 -5.11 14.21 36.27
N GLY A 48 -5.94 14.43 37.29
CA GLY A 48 -6.23 13.43 38.33
C GLY A 48 -6.91 12.18 37.73
N LYS A 49 -6.65 11.04 38.35
CA LYS A 49 -7.25 9.74 38.05
C LYS A 49 -8.78 9.82 38.09
N PRO A 50 -9.52 9.28 37.11
CA PRO A 50 -10.95 9.06 37.28
C PRO A 50 -11.19 7.88 38.22
N ALA A 51 -12.17 8.07 39.13
CA ALA A 51 -12.64 7.07 40.05
C ALA A 51 -13.29 5.90 39.31
N ALA A 52 -13.03 4.69 39.76
CA ALA A 52 -13.67 3.47 39.27
C ALA A 52 -15.14 3.44 39.74
N GLU A 53 -16.08 3.60 38.82
CA GLU A 53 -17.48 3.20 39.05
C GLU A 53 -17.69 1.75 38.64
N SER A 54 -18.08 0.97 39.62
CA SER A 54 -18.44 -0.45 39.51
C SER A 54 -19.77 -0.57 38.76
N ILE A 55 -19.74 -1.12 37.53
CA ILE A 55 -20.98 -1.53 36.85
C ILE A 55 -21.23 -3.00 37.13
N ALA A 56 -22.38 -3.23 37.78
CA ALA A 56 -22.89 -4.53 38.20
C ALA A 56 -23.18 -5.42 36.96
N LYS A 57 -22.85 -6.69 37.13
CA LYS A 57 -23.10 -7.82 36.24
C LYS A 57 -24.60 -8.12 36.17
N PRO A 58 -25.24 -8.32 35.02
CA PRO A 58 -26.56 -8.93 34.98
C PRO A 58 -26.44 -10.46 35.03
N GLU A 59 -27.17 -11.04 35.94
CA GLU A 59 -27.35 -12.50 36.14
C GLU A 59 -28.11 -13.11 34.95
N ALA A 60 -27.62 -14.23 34.46
CA ALA A 60 -28.29 -15.08 33.50
C ALA A 60 -29.27 -16.01 34.19
N LYS A 61 -30.53 -15.97 33.79
CA LYS A 61 -31.53 -17.00 34.16
C LYS A 61 -31.45 -18.19 33.19
N PRO A 62 -31.60 -19.42 33.67
CA PRO A 62 -31.57 -20.62 32.83
C PRO A 62 -32.90 -20.84 32.14
N SER A 63 -32.90 -21.13 30.84
CA SER A 63 -34.10 -21.62 30.15
C SER A 63 -34.01 -23.13 29.93
N THR A 64 -35.14 -23.72 30.22
CA THR A 64 -35.54 -25.10 30.30
C THR A 64 -35.35 -25.92 29.02
N LYS A 65 -35.03 -27.22 29.25
CA LYS A 65 -35.06 -28.33 28.30
C LYS A 65 -36.42 -28.46 27.60
N ALA A 66 -36.41 -28.74 26.30
CA ALA A 66 -37.49 -29.40 25.59
C ALA A 66 -36.98 -30.69 24.95
N GLU A 67 -37.73 -31.74 25.19
CA GLU A 67 -37.44 -33.13 24.84
C GLU A 67 -37.62 -33.41 23.35
N ALA A 68 -36.91 -34.43 22.89
CA ALA A 68 -37.02 -35.02 21.56
C ALA A 68 -38.13 -36.02 21.47
N GLU A 69 -38.87 -36.05 20.37
CA GLU A 69 -39.59 -37.23 19.90
C GLU A 69 -39.30 -37.52 18.42
N PRO A 70 -39.37 -38.80 18.02
CA PRO A 70 -38.76 -39.25 16.76
C PRO A 70 -39.80 -39.61 15.69
N GLY A 71 -39.41 -39.50 14.45
CA GLY A 71 -39.93 -40.39 13.38
C GLY A 71 -40.71 -39.72 12.25
N SER A 72 -40.12 -39.71 11.06
CA SER A 72 -40.71 -40.37 9.89
C SER A 72 -39.79 -40.33 8.67
N LYS A 73 -39.75 -41.43 7.94
CA LYS A 73 -38.95 -41.76 6.75
C LYS A 73 -39.63 -41.26 5.45
N PRO A 74 -39.07 -41.52 4.24
CA PRO A 74 -38.44 -40.56 3.35
C PRO A 74 -39.30 -40.27 2.13
N GLY A 75 -39.19 -39.09 1.59
CA GLY A 75 -39.75 -38.68 0.32
C GLY A 75 -38.62 -38.38 -0.70
N THR A 76 -38.77 -39.01 -1.84
CA THR A 76 -37.96 -39.03 -3.05
C THR A 76 -37.60 -37.65 -3.61
N GLU A 77 -36.33 -37.52 -4.02
CA GLU A 77 -35.80 -36.42 -4.83
C GLU A 77 -36.48 -36.26 -6.20
N PRO A 78 -36.39 -35.06 -6.77
CA PRO A 78 -36.04 -34.96 -8.15
C PRO A 78 -34.94 -33.94 -8.47
N GLY A 79 -33.89 -34.40 -9.14
CA GLY A 79 -33.21 -33.67 -10.22
C GLY A 79 -32.42 -32.44 -9.82
N GLY A 80 -31.23 -32.62 -9.20
CA GLY A 80 -30.23 -31.56 -9.11
C GLY A 80 -29.60 -31.27 -10.48
N LYS A 81 -29.63 -29.99 -10.89
CA LYS A 81 -28.79 -29.46 -11.96
C LYS A 81 -27.32 -29.52 -11.49
N PRO A 82 -26.37 -29.83 -12.38
CA PRO A 82 -24.95 -29.83 -11.99
C PRO A 82 -24.53 -28.44 -11.55
N ALA A 83 -23.88 -28.37 -10.35
CA ALA A 83 -23.19 -27.20 -9.88
C ALA A 83 -22.04 -26.90 -10.85
N VAL A 84 -22.06 -25.70 -11.42
CA VAL A 84 -20.92 -25.18 -12.17
C VAL A 84 -19.83 -24.89 -11.14
N GLU A 85 -18.76 -25.68 -11.15
CA GLU A 85 -17.54 -25.38 -10.41
C GLU A 85 -17.06 -23.96 -10.79
N PRO A 86 -16.70 -23.12 -9.80
CA PRO A 86 -16.05 -21.86 -10.12
C PRO A 86 -14.76 -22.15 -10.89
N PRO A 87 -14.38 -21.30 -11.87
CA PRO A 87 -13.13 -21.48 -12.60
C PRO A 87 -11.96 -21.55 -11.61
N ALA A 88 -11.11 -22.57 -11.79
CA ALA A 88 -9.92 -22.77 -10.97
C ALA A 88 -9.09 -21.48 -10.96
N GLU A 89 -8.82 -20.96 -9.76
CA GLU A 89 -7.92 -19.82 -9.57
C GLU A 89 -6.57 -20.10 -10.25
N PRO A 90 -6.02 -19.14 -11.00
CA PRO A 90 -4.70 -19.29 -11.57
C PRO A 90 -3.68 -19.30 -10.42
N THR A 91 -3.17 -20.47 -10.08
CA THR A 91 -2.07 -20.59 -9.13
C THR A 91 -0.85 -19.86 -9.68
N PRO A 92 -0.33 -18.83 -8.97
CA PRO A 92 0.85 -18.11 -9.41
C PRO A 92 2.05 -19.06 -9.43
N LYS A 93 2.76 -19.11 -10.57
CA LYS A 93 4.02 -19.87 -10.67
C LYS A 93 5.10 -19.16 -9.85
N PRO A 94 5.85 -19.87 -8.99
CA PRO A 94 6.95 -19.26 -8.24
C PRO A 94 8.01 -18.72 -9.22
N SER A 95 8.36 -17.42 -9.09
CA SER A 95 9.48 -16.84 -9.83
C SER A 95 10.79 -17.32 -9.22
N ALA A 96 11.68 -17.87 -10.05
CA ALA A 96 13.03 -18.26 -9.63
C ALA A 96 13.86 -17.00 -9.36
N GLY A 97 14.16 -16.73 -8.08
CA GLY A 97 15.10 -15.69 -7.66
C GLY A 97 16.52 -16.02 -8.13
N GLU A 98 17.18 -15.06 -8.77
CA GLU A 98 18.55 -15.23 -9.24
C GLU A 98 19.57 -15.20 -8.07
N ALA A 99 20.75 -15.76 -8.30
CA ALA A 99 21.83 -16.02 -7.34
C ALA A 99 22.42 -14.78 -6.59
N SER A 100 21.97 -13.57 -6.89
CA SER A 100 22.43 -12.33 -6.22
C SER A 100 21.62 -11.95 -4.98
N GLY A 101 20.48 -12.60 -4.69
CA GLY A 101 19.55 -12.22 -3.61
C GLY A 101 18.82 -10.89 -3.83
N LEU A 102 19.07 -10.21 -4.95
CA LEU A 102 18.40 -8.96 -5.32
C LEU A 102 17.29 -9.25 -6.35
N PRO A 103 16.15 -8.53 -6.31
CA PRO A 103 15.03 -8.80 -7.19
C PRO A 103 15.36 -8.37 -8.63
N LYS A 104 14.99 -9.21 -9.59
CA LYS A 104 14.86 -8.77 -10.98
C LYS A 104 13.59 -7.93 -11.11
N ILE A 105 13.71 -6.76 -11.71
CA ILE A 105 12.54 -5.88 -11.91
C ILE A 105 11.62 -6.51 -12.97
N PRO A 106 10.38 -6.87 -12.61
CA PRO A 106 9.43 -7.43 -13.57
C PRO A 106 9.06 -6.46 -14.69
N LEU A 107 8.66 -6.99 -15.85
CA LEU A 107 8.11 -6.18 -16.93
C LEU A 107 6.97 -5.30 -16.43
N GLY A 108 6.92 -4.05 -16.89
CA GLY A 108 5.89 -3.07 -16.54
C GLY A 108 6.19 -2.25 -15.30
N LEU A 109 7.21 -2.59 -14.51
CA LEU A 109 7.64 -1.77 -13.38
C LEU A 109 8.82 -0.85 -13.76
N PRO A 110 8.90 0.36 -13.19
CA PRO A 110 10.05 1.25 -13.32
C PRO A 110 11.22 0.72 -12.47
N PRO A 111 12.43 1.33 -12.59
CA PRO A 111 13.53 1.03 -11.69
C PRO A 111 13.12 1.08 -10.22
N LEU A 112 13.57 0.10 -9.44
CA LEU A 112 13.23 0.00 -8.02
C LEU A 112 13.76 1.22 -7.24
N PRO A 113 12.92 1.93 -6.49
CA PRO A 113 13.38 3.02 -5.64
C PRO A 113 14.11 2.46 -4.41
N VAL A 114 15.42 2.66 -4.38
CA VAL A 114 16.29 2.26 -3.26
C VAL A 114 16.85 3.52 -2.63
N SER A 115 16.69 3.68 -1.31
CA SER A 115 17.28 4.79 -0.58
C SER A 115 18.81 4.68 -0.58
N LYS A 116 19.51 5.81 -0.72
CA LYS A 116 20.96 5.87 -0.56
C LYS A 116 21.40 5.50 0.86
N ASP A 117 20.56 5.80 1.84
CA ASP A 117 20.82 5.53 3.25
C ASP A 117 20.51 4.06 3.62
N ASN A 118 19.83 3.31 2.73
CA ASN A 118 19.55 1.89 2.89
C ASN A 118 19.83 1.12 1.59
N PRO A 119 21.08 0.99 1.15
CA PRO A 119 21.43 0.18 0.00
C PRO A 119 21.09 -1.29 0.25
N MET A 120 20.58 -1.96 -0.79
CA MET A 120 20.20 -3.37 -0.71
C MET A 120 21.42 -4.28 -0.88
N THR A 121 21.52 -5.31 -0.04
CA THR A 121 22.42 -6.46 -0.22
C THR A 121 21.67 -7.76 0.03
N ALA A 122 22.16 -8.87 -0.48
CA ALA A 122 21.54 -10.18 -0.29
C ALA A 122 21.41 -10.55 1.20
N GLU A 123 22.45 -10.27 1.98
CA GLU A 123 22.46 -10.54 3.43
C GLU A 123 21.44 -9.69 4.18
N LYS A 124 21.29 -8.40 3.78
CA LYS A 124 20.29 -7.52 4.39
C LYS A 124 18.86 -7.97 4.06
N VAL A 125 18.62 -8.39 2.83
CA VAL A 125 17.33 -8.94 2.40
C VAL A 125 16.99 -10.21 3.18
N GLU A 126 17.95 -11.13 3.37
CA GLU A 126 17.70 -12.36 4.12
C GLU A 126 17.46 -12.08 5.61
N LEU A 127 18.21 -11.16 6.22
CA LEU A 127 17.96 -10.71 7.58
C LEU A 127 16.56 -10.07 7.70
N GLY A 128 16.17 -9.24 6.74
CA GLY A 128 14.84 -8.63 6.70
C GLY A 128 13.71 -9.66 6.55
N LYS A 129 13.94 -10.70 5.74
CA LYS A 129 13.02 -11.81 5.62
C LYS A 129 12.82 -12.54 6.95
N GLN A 130 13.91 -12.85 7.68
CA GLN A 130 13.79 -13.47 8.99
C GLN A 130 13.00 -12.60 9.97
N LEU A 131 13.32 -11.31 10.06
CA LEU A 131 12.60 -10.35 10.91
C LEU A 131 11.12 -10.23 10.53
N TYR A 132 10.80 -10.22 9.25
CA TYR A 132 9.42 -10.12 8.74
C TYR A 132 8.53 -11.30 9.20
N PHE A 133 9.09 -12.49 9.34
CA PHE A 133 8.40 -13.70 9.79
C PHE A 133 8.54 -13.94 11.30
N ASP A 134 9.30 -13.15 12.03
CA ASP A 134 9.59 -13.39 13.43
C ASP A 134 8.52 -12.82 14.37
N GLY A 135 7.77 -13.71 15.00
CA GLY A 135 6.77 -13.33 16.00
C GLY A 135 7.35 -12.62 17.23
N ARG A 136 8.65 -12.77 17.53
CA ARG A 136 9.33 -12.12 18.66
C ARG A 136 9.40 -10.58 18.52
N LEU A 137 9.05 -10.05 17.34
CA LEU A 137 8.86 -8.62 17.18
C LEU A 137 7.58 -8.11 17.88
N SER A 138 6.64 -9.00 18.22
CA SER A 138 5.47 -8.66 19.04
C SER A 138 5.70 -8.98 20.52
N LYS A 139 5.01 -8.27 21.40
CA LYS A 139 5.15 -8.40 22.85
C LYS A 139 4.83 -9.81 23.37
N ASP A 140 3.90 -10.54 22.73
CA ASP A 140 3.51 -11.90 23.13
C ASP A 140 4.23 -13.00 22.33
N GLY A 141 5.11 -12.62 21.41
CA GLY A 141 5.89 -13.54 20.56
C GLY A 141 5.09 -14.25 19.47
N LYS A 142 3.87 -13.78 19.12
CA LYS A 142 2.95 -14.50 18.23
C LYS A 142 2.61 -13.78 16.95
N ILE A 143 2.71 -12.46 16.90
CA ILE A 143 2.35 -11.64 15.76
C ILE A 143 3.62 -11.22 15.02
N SER A 144 3.69 -11.52 13.74
CA SER A 144 4.75 -11.04 12.83
C SER A 144 4.14 -10.20 11.72
N CYS A 145 4.97 -9.58 10.86
CA CYS A 145 4.46 -8.88 9.67
C CYS A 145 3.66 -9.84 8.77
N ALA A 146 4.16 -11.09 8.62
CA ALA A 146 3.49 -12.12 7.83
C ALA A 146 2.13 -12.56 8.38
N THR A 147 1.78 -12.21 9.62
CA THR A 147 0.45 -12.52 10.18
C THR A 147 -0.66 -11.74 9.47
N CYS A 148 -0.40 -10.46 9.15
CA CYS A 148 -1.35 -9.56 8.47
C CYS A 148 -1.01 -9.34 7.00
N HIS A 149 0.18 -9.78 6.55
CA HIS A 149 0.65 -9.67 5.17
C HIS A 149 1.18 -11.04 4.71
N ASP A 150 0.25 -11.99 4.55
CA ASP A 150 0.56 -13.38 4.24
C ASP A 150 0.98 -13.56 2.76
N PRO A 151 2.18 -14.10 2.49
CA PRO A 151 2.61 -14.40 1.12
C PRO A 151 1.65 -15.28 0.32
N GLN A 152 0.89 -16.15 0.99
CA GLN A 152 -0.08 -17.04 0.35
C GLN A 152 -1.39 -16.31 -0.02
N LYS A 153 -1.60 -15.12 0.52
CA LYS A 153 -2.78 -14.28 0.32
C LYS A 153 -2.44 -12.99 -0.44
N ALA A 154 -1.55 -13.08 -1.43
CA ALA A 154 -1.04 -11.91 -2.15
C ALA A 154 -0.48 -10.82 -1.22
N TRP A 155 0.20 -11.24 -0.13
CA TRP A 155 0.80 -10.34 0.86
C TRP A 155 -0.20 -9.38 1.51
N ALA A 156 -1.45 -9.81 1.63
CA ALA A 156 -2.55 -9.18 2.36
C ALA A 156 -3.07 -10.14 3.44
N GLU A 157 -4.18 -9.81 4.12
CA GLU A 157 -4.74 -10.66 5.18
C GLU A 157 -6.01 -11.41 4.74
N HIS A 158 -6.77 -10.84 3.81
CA HIS A 158 -8.10 -11.30 3.37
C HIS A 158 -9.16 -11.18 4.47
N GLU A 159 -8.97 -10.25 5.39
CA GLU A 159 -9.93 -9.87 6.42
C GLU A 159 -10.28 -8.37 6.30
N PRO A 160 -11.48 -7.95 6.70
CA PRO A 160 -11.85 -6.53 6.63
C PRO A 160 -10.90 -5.64 7.41
N THR A 161 -10.49 -6.06 8.59
CA THR A 161 -9.51 -5.39 9.44
C THR A 161 -8.69 -6.41 10.21
N SER A 162 -7.44 -6.09 10.49
CA SER A 162 -6.49 -7.00 11.14
C SER A 162 -6.82 -7.24 12.60
N THR A 163 -6.48 -8.46 13.05
CA THR A 163 -6.53 -8.85 14.48
C THR A 163 -5.11 -8.97 15.02
N GLY A 164 -4.75 -8.09 15.94
CA GLY A 164 -3.43 -8.05 16.57
C GLY A 164 -3.37 -8.71 17.94
N ILE A 165 -2.41 -8.25 18.73
CA ILE A 165 -2.11 -8.79 20.06
C ILE A 165 -3.34 -8.79 20.98
N GLY A 166 -3.49 -9.86 21.76
CA GLY A 166 -4.64 -10.00 22.66
C GLY A 166 -5.99 -10.08 21.95
N LYS A 167 -6.01 -10.43 20.65
CA LYS A 167 -7.21 -10.46 19.80
C LYS A 167 -7.88 -9.08 19.63
N GLN A 168 -7.11 -8.02 19.73
CA GLN A 168 -7.61 -6.68 19.49
C GLN A 168 -7.80 -6.47 17.97
N VAL A 169 -8.94 -5.90 17.59
CA VAL A 169 -9.29 -5.67 16.19
C VAL A 169 -8.91 -4.25 15.78
N GLY A 170 -8.16 -4.12 14.70
CA GLY A 170 -7.76 -2.85 14.11
C GLY A 170 -8.93 -2.13 13.43
N GLY A 171 -8.74 -0.85 13.14
CA GLY A 171 -9.75 -0.02 12.46
C GLY A 171 -9.64 0.01 10.95
N ARG A 172 -8.56 -0.56 10.37
CA ARG A 172 -8.27 -0.49 8.93
C ARG A 172 -7.85 -1.83 8.37
N ASN A 173 -8.13 -2.02 7.09
CA ASN A 173 -7.66 -3.15 6.31
C ASN A 173 -6.13 -3.11 6.15
N SER A 174 -5.49 -4.29 6.19
CA SER A 174 -4.06 -4.45 5.87
C SER A 174 -3.85 -4.45 4.35
N PRO A 175 -3.27 -3.39 3.76
CA PRO A 175 -3.00 -3.36 2.33
C PRO A 175 -1.89 -4.35 1.98
N THR A 176 -1.88 -4.83 0.74
CA THR A 176 -0.79 -5.67 0.26
C THR A 176 0.57 -4.97 0.32
N VAL A 177 1.62 -5.74 0.60
CA VAL A 177 3.03 -5.29 0.51
C VAL A 177 3.56 -5.34 -0.93
N ILE A 178 2.85 -6.01 -1.84
CA ILE A 178 3.27 -6.08 -3.25
C ILE A 178 3.45 -4.67 -3.81
N ASN A 179 4.64 -4.40 -4.35
CA ASN A 179 5.00 -3.12 -4.94
C ASN A 179 4.96 -1.91 -3.97
N ALA A 180 4.89 -2.13 -2.65
CA ALA A 180 4.86 -1.06 -1.66
C ALA A 180 6.07 -0.11 -1.76
N ALA A 181 7.20 -0.60 -2.26
CA ALA A 181 8.40 0.19 -2.52
C ALA A 181 8.18 1.40 -3.44
N TYR A 182 7.20 1.33 -4.34
CA TYR A 182 6.89 2.43 -5.28
C TYR A 182 5.91 3.45 -4.71
N ALA A 183 5.32 3.21 -3.54
CA ALA A 183 4.42 4.16 -2.93
C ALA A 183 5.20 5.34 -2.33
N PRO A 184 4.76 6.60 -2.56
CA PRO A 184 5.46 7.77 -2.06
C PRO A 184 5.35 7.95 -0.53
N ALA A 185 4.42 7.25 0.09
CA ALA A 185 4.22 7.19 1.53
C ALA A 185 3.49 5.90 1.89
N GLN A 186 3.62 5.45 3.12
CA GLN A 186 3.04 4.21 3.61
C GLN A 186 1.85 4.47 4.54
N PHE A 187 1.06 3.43 4.82
CA PHE A 187 -0.27 3.45 5.42
C PHE A 187 -1.34 4.12 4.52
N TRP A 188 -2.60 3.91 4.87
CA TRP A 188 -3.73 4.49 4.15
C TRP A 188 -3.77 6.02 4.22
N ASP A 189 -3.32 6.60 5.33
CA ASP A 189 -3.26 8.05 5.58
C ASP A 189 -1.91 8.69 5.18
N GLY A 190 -0.92 7.87 4.80
CA GLY A 190 0.40 8.33 4.38
C GLY A 190 1.22 8.95 5.50
N ARG A 191 1.03 8.50 6.75
CA ARG A 191 1.75 9.03 7.90
C ARG A 191 3.23 8.65 7.94
N ALA A 192 3.64 7.52 7.34
CA ALA A 192 5.03 7.14 7.20
C ALA A 192 5.57 7.49 5.80
N LYS A 193 6.77 8.04 5.74
CA LYS A 193 7.40 8.58 4.52
C LYS A 193 8.21 7.53 3.76
N SER A 194 8.50 6.39 4.38
CA SER A 194 9.28 5.30 3.79
C SER A 194 8.85 3.95 4.36
N LEU A 195 9.33 2.86 3.76
CA LEU A 195 9.15 1.51 4.29
C LEU A 195 9.85 1.35 5.65
N GLU A 196 11.01 1.98 5.82
CA GLU A 196 11.77 1.98 7.08
C GLU A 196 10.96 2.60 8.23
N GLU A 197 10.33 3.74 7.98
CA GLU A 197 9.48 4.40 8.98
C GLU A 197 8.21 3.59 9.26
N GLN A 198 7.64 2.98 8.23
CA GLN A 198 6.45 2.14 8.36
C GLN A 198 6.71 0.90 9.20
N ALA A 199 7.84 0.20 9.00
CA ALA A 199 8.14 -1.08 9.63
C ALA A 199 8.13 -1.03 11.17
N LEU A 200 8.46 0.11 11.77
CA LEU A 200 8.47 0.28 13.23
C LEU A 200 7.07 0.57 13.80
N GLY A 201 6.19 1.17 13.01
CA GLY A 201 4.86 1.59 13.48
C GLY A 201 4.00 0.47 14.06
N PRO A 202 3.77 -0.63 13.34
CA PRO A 202 2.99 -1.78 13.83
C PRO A 202 3.59 -2.43 15.08
N ILE A 203 4.93 -2.45 15.21
CA ILE A 203 5.63 -3.03 16.36
C ILE A 203 5.23 -2.31 17.64
N GLU A 204 5.20 -0.98 17.64
CA GLU A 204 4.84 -0.18 18.81
C GLU A 204 3.32 -0.05 19.01
N ASN A 205 2.53 -0.27 17.96
CA ASN A 205 1.08 -0.09 18.05
C ASN A 205 0.46 -1.06 19.08
N PRO A 206 -0.19 -0.57 20.15
CA PRO A 206 -0.69 -1.40 21.25
C PRO A 206 -1.79 -2.37 20.82
N ILE A 207 -2.46 -2.14 19.70
CA ILE A 207 -3.50 -3.03 19.17
C ILE A 207 -3.00 -3.95 18.05
N GLU A 208 -1.78 -3.76 17.53
CA GLU A 208 -1.16 -4.61 16.51
C GLU A 208 -0.15 -5.57 17.13
N MET A 209 1.10 -5.15 17.36
CA MET A 209 2.15 -5.99 17.94
C MET A 209 2.50 -5.61 19.40
N GLY A 210 2.20 -4.40 19.83
CA GLY A 210 2.23 -3.93 21.22
C GLY A 210 3.59 -3.99 21.93
N HIS A 211 4.69 -4.05 21.19
CA HIS A 211 6.04 -4.20 21.76
C HIS A 211 6.76 -2.86 21.73
N LYS A 212 7.30 -2.43 22.88
CA LYS A 212 8.17 -1.24 22.92
C LYS A 212 9.46 -1.54 22.18
N LEU A 213 9.89 -0.64 21.30
CA LEU A 213 11.07 -0.85 20.44
C LEU A 213 12.33 -1.18 21.26
N ASP A 214 12.60 -0.44 22.33
CA ASP A 214 13.79 -0.70 23.16
C ASP A 214 13.75 -2.10 23.81
N ALA A 215 12.59 -2.56 24.24
CA ALA A 215 12.43 -3.90 24.82
C ALA A 215 12.61 -4.99 23.74
N MET A 216 12.05 -4.81 22.57
CA MET A 216 12.21 -5.72 21.42
C MET A 216 13.69 -5.81 21.02
N ILE A 217 14.42 -4.68 20.93
CA ILE A 217 15.84 -4.66 20.62
C ILE A 217 16.65 -5.41 21.70
N ALA A 218 16.34 -5.18 22.99
CA ALA A 218 17.01 -5.86 24.09
C ALA A 218 16.76 -7.39 24.08
N GLU A 219 15.59 -7.84 23.59
CA GLU A 219 15.27 -9.26 23.42
C GLU A 219 16.00 -9.86 22.24
N LEU A 220 15.95 -9.24 21.06
CA LEU A 220 16.65 -9.71 19.87
C LEU A 220 18.18 -9.75 20.06
N SER A 221 18.76 -8.79 20.79
CA SER A 221 20.19 -8.74 21.08
C SER A 221 20.70 -9.92 21.92
N LYS A 222 19.83 -10.64 22.63
CA LYS A 222 20.20 -11.86 23.36
C LYS A 222 20.36 -13.07 22.43
N LEU A 223 19.88 -12.98 21.21
CA LEU A 223 19.89 -14.06 20.23
C LEU A 223 21.18 -13.95 19.41
N LYS A 224 22.13 -14.86 19.67
CA LYS A 224 23.47 -14.84 19.02
C LYS A 224 23.39 -14.80 17.49
N GLY A 225 22.38 -15.47 16.90
CA GLY A 225 22.21 -15.48 15.45
C GLY A 225 21.87 -14.09 14.91
N TYR A 226 21.01 -13.32 15.57
CA TYR A 226 20.74 -11.92 15.16
C TYR A 226 21.95 -11.02 15.44
N GLU A 227 22.58 -11.13 16.59
CA GLU A 227 23.79 -10.34 16.90
C GLU A 227 24.85 -10.49 15.79
N GLN A 228 25.15 -11.74 15.40
CA GLN A 228 26.11 -12.03 14.33
C GLN A 228 25.68 -11.50 12.97
N GLN A 229 24.41 -11.62 12.62
CA GLN A 229 23.89 -11.11 11.35
C GLN A 229 23.89 -9.58 11.29
N PHE A 230 23.48 -8.90 12.37
CA PHE A 230 23.54 -7.44 12.44
C PHE A 230 24.98 -6.94 12.36
N GLN A 231 25.91 -7.58 13.07
CA GLN A 231 27.32 -7.26 12.95
C GLN A 231 27.85 -7.42 11.51
N LYS A 232 27.43 -8.49 10.82
CA LYS A 232 27.83 -8.73 9.41
C LYS A 232 27.24 -7.70 8.46
N VAL A 233 25.94 -7.35 8.62
CA VAL A 233 25.19 -6.51 7.68
C VAL A 233 25.42 -5.02 7.92
N PHE A 234 25.51 -4.61 9.18
CA PHE A 234 25.54 -3.20 9.57
C PHE A 234 26.85 -2.79 10.28
N GLY A 235 27.67 -3.76 10.70
CA GLY A 235 28.87 -3.49 11.52
C GLY A 235 28.55 -3.09 12.96
N THR A 236 27.31 -3.32 13.42
CA THR A 236 26.81 -2.97 14.76
C THR A 236 26.04 -4.14 15.35
N GLY A 237 25.68 -4.05 16.65
CA GLY A 237 24.65 -4.92 17.24
C GLY A 237 23.25 -4.60 16.70
N VAL A 238 22.24 -5.26 17.28
CA VAL A 238 20.83 -5.04 16.90
C VAL A 238 20.41 -3.61 17.26
N THR A 239 19.85 -2.89 16.30
CA THR A 239 19.35 -1.51 16.47
C THR A 239 17.96 -1.37 15.84
N GLN A 240 17.17 -0.41 16.30
CA GLN A 240 15.85 -0.09 15.72
C GLN A 240 15.98 0.25 14.24
N GLU A 241 16.95 1.08 13.88
CA GLU A 241 17.23 1.48 12.51
C GLU A 241 17.60 0.27 11.64
N GLY A 242 18.49 -0.60 12.13
CA GLY A 242 18.88 -1.82 11.41
C GLY A 242 17.72 -2.79 11.19
N VAL A 243 16.80 -2.96 12.18
CA VAL A 243 15.57 -3.74 12.03
C VAL A 243 14.71 -3.15 10.92
N ALA A 244 14.45 -1.84 10.98
CA ALA A 244 13.65 -1.13 9.98
C ALA A 244 14.26 -1.24 8.56
N GLN A 245 15.56 -1.02 8.44
CA GLN A 245 16.29 -1.10 7.18
C GLN A 245 16.28 -2.51 6.58
N ALA A 246 16.44 -3.55 7.42
CA ALA A 246 16.41 -4.92 6.96
C ALA A 246 15.01 -5.34 6.48
N ILE A 247 13.96 -5.05 7.25
CA ILE A 247 12.57 -5.33 6.85
C ILE A 247 12.25 -4.61 5.54
N ALA A 248 12.54 -3.32 5.44
CA ALA A 248 12.32 -2.53 4.23
C ALA A 248 13.11 -3.05 3.02
N ALA A 249 14.33 -3.57 3.20
CA ALA A 249 15.09 -4.18 2.12
C ALA A 249 14.42 -5.47 1.63
N PHE A 250 13.89 -6.29 2.53
CA PHE A 250 13.11 -7.47 2.15
C PHE A 250 11.81 -7.09 1.42
N GLU A 251 11.02 -6.15 1.94
CA GLU A 251 9.77 -5.70 1.31
C GLU A 251 9.99 -5.16 -0.10
N ARG A 252 11.14 -4.54 -0.39
CA ARG A 252 11.52 -4.11 -1.75
C ARG A 252 11.70 -5.27 -2.73
N THR A 253 11.82 -6.49 -2.26
CA THR A 253 11.87 -7.70 -3.13
C THR A 253 10.49 -8.23 -3.52
N ILE A 254 9.41 -7.73 -2.89
CA ILE A 254 8.05 -8.21 -3.09
C ILE A 254 7.43 -7.42 -4.26
N LEU A 255 7.78 -7.83 -5.47
CA LEU A 255 7.40 -7.15 -6.70
C LEU A 255 6.46 -8.01 -7.54
N SER A 256 5.46 -7.38 -8.14
CA SER A 256 4.59 -7.97 -9.16
C SER A 256 4.59 -7.14 -10.42
N GLY A 257 4.73 -7.80 -11.54
CA GLY A 257 4.64 -7.26 -12.89
C GLY A 257 4.49 -8.41 -13.88
N ASN A 258 4.87 -8.18 -15.16
CA ASN A 258 4.68 -9.15 -16.23
C ASN A 258 3.22 -9.62 -16.37
N SER A 259 2.27 -8.76 -16.00
CA SER A 259 0.84 -9.01 -16.13
C SER A 259 0.42 -9.10 -17.60
N PRO A 260 -0.79 -9.63 -17.90
CA PRO A 260 -1.36 -9.54 -19.25
C PRO A 260 -1.35 -8.11 -19.81
N TYR A 261 -1.66 -7.10 -18.99
CA TYR A 261 -1.57 -5.70 -19.39
C TYR A 261 -0.13 -5.29 -19.78
N ASP A 262 0.88 -5.69 -19.00
CA ASP A 262 2.28 -5.33 -19.30
C ASP A 262 2.75 -5.94 -20.61
N ARG A 263 2.38 -7.21 -20.88
CA ARG A 263 2.69 -7.88 -22.15
C ARG A 263 1.98 -7.22 -23.33
N PHE A 264 0.71 -6.85 -23.15
CA PHE A 264 -0.06 -6.12 -24.15
C PHE A 264 0.61 -4.78 -24.48
N LYS A 265 0.96 -3.99 -23.48
CA LYS A 265 1.67 -2.70 -23.68
C LYS A 265 3.08 -2.89 -24.28
N LYS A 266 3.66 -4.10 -24.21
CA LYS A 266 4.93 -4.45 -24.83
C LYS A 266 4.77 -4.94 -26.28
N GLY A 267 3.54 -5.07 -26.78
CA GLY A 267 3.26 -5.43 -28.16
C GLY A 267 2.66 -6.84 -28.35
N ASP A 268 2.38 -7.58 -27.28
CA ASP A 268 1.61 -8.83 -27.36
C ASP A 268 0.12 -8.52 -27.39
N GLU A 269 -0.43 -8.27 -28.55
CA GLU A 269 -1.85 -7.93 -28.72
C GLU A 269 -2.83 -9.04 -28.29
N LYS A 270 -2.34 -10.27 -28.13
CA LYS A 270 -3.12 -11.41 -27.68
C LYS A 270 -3.14 -11.56 -26.16
N ALA A 271 -2.32 -10.80 -25.45
CA ALA A 271 -2.23 -10.86 -24.00
C ALA A 271 -3.51 -10.38 -23.29
N LEU A 272 -4.32 -9.55 -23.94
CA LEU A 272 -5.63 -9.13 -23.46
C LEU A 272 -6.73 -9.72 -24.36
N ASN A 273 -7.81 -10.23 -23.73
CA ASN A 273 -9.04 -10.57 -24.42
C ASN A 273 -9.87 -9.30 -24.75
N GLU A 274 -10.93 -9.44 -25.52
CA GLU A 274 -11.73 -8.29 -25.97
C GLU A 274 -12.46 -7.58 -24.81
N ALA A 275 -12.89 -8.27 -23.77
CA ALA A 275 -13.50 -7.65 -22.59
C ALA A 275 -12.46 -6.81 -21.82
N GLN A 276 -11.24 -7.33 -21.66
CA GLN A 276 -10.13 -6.64 -21.02
C GLN A 276 -9.69 -5.39 -21.79
N LYS A 277 -9.70 -5.44 -23.13
CA LYS A 277 -9.41 -4.27 -23.97
C LYS A 277 -10.50 -3.21 -23.82
N ARG A 278 -11.80 -3.58 -23.88
CA ARG A 278 -12.88 -2.63 -23.63
C ARG A 278 -12.79 -2.04 -22.21
N GLY A 279 -12.46 -2.87 -21.22
CA GLY A 279 -12.25 -2.42 -19.85
C GLY A 279 -11.08 -1.42 -19.71
N LEU A 280 -9.99 -1.61 -20.44
CA LEU A 280 -8.88 -0.66 -20.50
C LEU A 280 -9.34 0.68 -21.10
N ASP A 281 -10.05 0.67 -22.22
CA ASP A 281 -10.58 1.87 -22.86
C ASP A 281 -11.54 2.63 -21.92
N LEU A 282 -12.39 1.88 -21.20
CA LEU A 282 -13.29 2.45 -20.18
C LEU A 282 -12.52 3.04 -18.98
N PHE A 283 -11.49 2.35 -18.53
CA PHE A 283 -10.65 2.80 -17.41
C PHE A 283 -9.98 4.14 -17.72
N GLU A 284 -9.54 4.34 -18.95
CA GLU A 284 -8.95 5.60 -19.41
C GLU A 284 -10.05 6.66 -19.65
N SER A 285 -11.09 6.35 -20.40
CA SER A 285 -12.11 7.32 -20.83
C SER A 285 -13.05 7.77 -19.71
N ALA A 286 -13.36 6.92 -18.73
CA ALA A 286 -14.16 7.28 -17.56
C ALA A 286 -13.37 8.04 -16.48
N GLY A 287 -12.06 8.24 -16.67
CA GLY A 287 -11.22 9.03 -15.78
C GLY A 287 -10.60 8.27 -14.61
N CYS A 288 -10.70 6.94 -14.54
CA CYS A 288 -10.06 6.13 -13.49
C CYS A 288 -8.54 6.32 -13.49
N ALA A 289 -7.93 6.38 -14.68
CA ALA A 289 -6.51 6.58 -14.89
C ALA A 289 -5.97 7.92 -14.32
N THR A 290 -6.84 8.90 -14.04
CA THR A 290 -6.43 10.17 -13.40
C THR A 290 -5.83 9.96 -12.02
N CYS A 291 -6.40 9.03 -11.24
CA CYS A 291 -5.90 8.66 -9.93
C CYS A 291 -5.06 7.38 -9.99
N HIS A 292 -5.46 6.43 -10.81
CA HIS A 292 -4.82 5.12 -10.96
C HIS A 292 -3.97 5.05 -12.24
N ALA A 293 -2.97 5.95 -12.35
CA ALA A 293 -2.07 5.98 -13.50
C ALA A 293 -1.04 4.83 -13.47
N PRO A 294 -0.74 4.21 -14.63
CA PRO A 294 0.40 3.30 -14.73
C PRO A 294 1.73 4.03 -14.40
N PRO A 295 2.81 3.33 -14.04
CA PRO A 295 2.99 1.88 -14.10
C PRO A 295 2.44 1.11 -12.89
N THR A 296 2.24 1.74 -11.74
CA THR A 296 1.74 1.09 -10.51
C THR A 296 0.24 1.19 -10.36
N PHE A 297 -0.44 1.90 -11.25
CA PHE A 297 -1.86 2.21 -11.17
C PHE A 297 -2.22 2.96 -9.87
N SER A 298 -1.37 3.90 -9.51
CA SER A 298 -1.55 4.86 -8.42
C SER A 298 -0.74 6.12 -8.70
N ASN A 299 -1.35 7.29 -8.51
CA ASN A 299 -0.64 8.56 -8.51
C ASN A 299 -0.14 8.97 -7.11
N GLY A 300 -0.38 8.14 -6.08
CA GLY A 300 0.01 8.40 -4.69
C GLY A 300 -0.73 9.56 -4.02
N GLY A 301 -1.71 10.18 -4.70
CA GLY A 301 -2.54 11.26 -4.15
C GLY A 301 -3.52 10.80 -3.08
N TYR A 302 -4.21 11.73 -2.44
CA TYR A 302 -5.15 11.47 -1.35
C TYR A 302 -6.53 11.99 -1.72
N PHE A 303 -7.53 11.09 -1.71
CA PHE A 303 -8.89 11.42 -2.10
C PHE A 303 -9.91 10.83 -1.11
N ASN A 304 -11.03 11.52 -0.96
CA ASN A 304 -12.19 11.04 -0.21
C ASN A 304 -13.19 10.45 -1.21
N ALA A 305 -13.40 9.13 -1.13
CA ALA A 305 -14.39 8.39 -1.92
C ALA A 305 -15.70 8.17 -1.16
N GLY A 306 -15.83 8.74 0.03
CA GLY A 306 -17.04 8.62 0.86
C GLY A 306 -17.16 7.31 1.63
N VAL A 307 -16.18 6.42 1.53
CA VAL A 307 -16.19 5.14 2.25
C VAL A 307 -16.12 5.39 3.76
N GLY A 308 -17.08 4.83 4.50
CA GLY A 308 -17.13 4.94 5.96
C GLY A 308 -17.47 6.34 6.50
N MET A 309 -17.76 7.33 5.61
CA MET A 309 -18.13 8.69 6.04
C MET A 309 -19.54 8.81 6.62
N ASP A 310 -20.36 7.76 6.45
CA ASP A 310 -21.70 7.62 7.01
C ASP A 310 -21.73 7.01 8.43
N LYS A 311 -20.56 6.61 8.96
CA LYS A 311 -20.43 6.09 10.33
C LYS A 311 -20.55 7.23 11.35
N GLU A 312 -21.04 6.93 12.55
CA GLU A 312 -21.13 7.88 13.67
C GLU A 312 -19.76 8.52 13.99
N LYS A 313 -18.69 7.74 13.87
CA LYS A 313 -17.29 8.19 14.00
C LYS A 313 -16.51 7.75 12.77
N PRO A 314 -16.53 8.57 11.72
CA PRO A 314 -15.78 8.26 10.51
C PRO A 314 -14.27 8.30 10.76
N ASP A 315 -13.52 7.49 10.02
CA ASP A 315 -12.07 7.58 10.01
C ASP A 315 -11.65 8.91 9.35
N GLU A 316 -10.95 9.76 10.08
CA GLU A 316 -10.54 11.08 9.60
C GLU A 316 -9.46 11.02 8.50
N GLY A 317 -8.84 9.85 8.28
CA GLY A 317 -7.88 9.63 7.20
C GLY A 317 -6.68 10.58 7.27
N ARG A 318 -6.37 11.20 6.14
CA ARG A 318 -5.22 12.12 5.99
C ARG A 318 -5.28 13.33 6.92
N LYS A 319 -6.46 13.77 7.36
CA LYS A 319 -6.61 14.88 8.30
C LYS A 319 -5.83 14.65 9.60
N VAL A 320 -5.78 13.42 10.11
CA VAL A 320 -5.00 13.09 11.32
C VAL A 320 -3.52 13.46 11.18
N VAL A 321 -2.99 13.35 9.95
CA VAL A 321 -1.58 13.61 9.65
C VAL A 321 -1.31 15.08 9.38
N THR A 322 -2.24 15.76 8.69
CA THR A 322 -2.02 17.16 8.24
C THR A 322 -2.62 18.21 9.16
N GLY A 323 -3.59 17.84 10.00
CA GLY A 323 -4.39 18.77 10.77
C GLY A 323 -5.34 19.65 9.94
N ASN A 324 -5.44 19.40 8.61
CA ASN A 324 -6.23 20.22 7.70
C ASN A 324 -7.63 19.58 7.50
N ASP A 325 -8.69 20.33 7.79
CA ASP A 325 -10.07 19.84 7.62
C ASP A 325 -10.41 19.46 6.18
N ARG A 326 -9.74 20.05 5.19
CA ARG A 326 -9.90 19.67 3.78
C ARG A 326 -9.43 18.24 3.47
N ASP A 327 -8.67 17.63 4.38
CA ASP A 327 -8.15 16.28 4.25
C ASP A 327 -8.99 15.23 5.00
N LEU A 328 -10.14 15.63 5.55
CA LEU A 328 -11.06 14.74 6.25
C LEU A 328 -11.54 13.61 5.32
N GLY A 329 -11.35 12.37 5.79
CA GLY A 329 -11.76 11.14 5.07
C GLY A 329 -11.01 10.89 3.77
N LYS A 330 -9.87 11.58 3.53
CA LYS A 330 -8.99 11.27 2.40
C LYS A 330 -8.05 10.15 2.75
N PHE A 331 -7.90 9.23 1.81
CA PHE A 331 -6.95 8.13 1.87
C PHE A 331 -6.07 8.12 0.63
N ARG A 332 -4.88 7.54 0.77
CA ARG A 332 -3.95 7.39 -0.35
C ARG A 332 -4.55 6.47 -1.41
N VAL A 333 -4.41 6.86 -2.67
CA VAL A 333 -4.78 6.02 -3.81
C VAL A 333 -3.94 4.75 -3.76
N PRO A 334 -4.54 3.55 -3.60
CA PRO A 334 -3.80 2.30 -3.62
C PRO A 334 -3.33 1.96 -5.03
N ALA A 335 -2.25 1.18 -5.14
CA ALA A 335 -1.90 0.53 -6.39
C ALA A 335 -2.98 -0.49 -6.77
N LEU A 336 -3.20 -0.70 -8.08
CA LEU A 336 -4.17 -1.70 -8.55
C LEU A 336 -3.49 -2.96 -9.13
N ARG A 337 -2.16 -3.05 -9.10
CA ARG A 337 -1.51 -4.32 -9.40
C ARG A 337 -1.89 -5.34 -8.35
N GLU A 338 -2.23 -6.54 -8.77
CA GLU A 338 -2.77 -7.62 -7.92
C GLU A 338 -4.11 -7.30 -7.23
N VAL A 339 -4.84 -6.29 -7.68
CA VAL A 339 -6.10 -5.90 -7.03
C VAL A 339 -7.11 -7.03 -6.98
N ALA A 340 -7.15 -7.91 -7.98
CA ALA A 340 -8.03 -9.09 -7.99
C ALA A 340 -7.73 -10.09 -6.86
N ASN A 341 -6.49 -10.09 -6.33
CA ASN A 341 -6.00 -11.04 -5.35
C ASN A 341 -5.91 -10.46 -3.93
N THR A 342 -6.33 -9.20 -3.70
CA THR A 342 -6.10 -8.46 -2.45
C THR A 342 -7.39 -7.95 -1.83
N TRP A 343 -8.45 -8.73 -1.91
CA TRP A 343 -9.73 -8.48 -1.22
C TRP A 343 -9.59 -8.61 0.31
N PRO A 344 -10.50 -7.97 1.11
CA PRO A 344 -11.52 -7.00 0.72
C PRO A 344 -10.95 -5.60 0.48
N TYR A 345 -11.76 -4.72 -0.10
CA TYR A 345 -11.30 -3.44 -0.63
C TYR A 345 -11.65 -2.27 0.28
N PHE A 346 -10.98 -1.14 0.00
CA PHE A 346 -10.98 0.11 0.75
C PHE A 346 -10.25 0.01 2.10
N HIS A 347 -10.05 1.18 2.71
CA HIS A 347 -9.31 1.28 3.97
C HIS A 347 -10.00 0.57 5.15
N ASP A 348 -11.30 0.31 5.06
CA ASP A 348 -12.09 -0.34 6.10
C ASP A 348 -12.59 -1.74 5.70
N GLY A 349 -12.12 -2.28 4.58
CA GLY A 349 -12.50 -3.60 4.07
C GLY A 349 -14.00 -3.75 3.76
N SER A 350 -14.71 -2.64 3.54
CA SER A 350 -16.18 -2.66 3.41
C SER A 350 -16.71 -3.24 2.10
N ALA A 351 -15.87 -3.41 1.08
CA ALA A 351 -16.25 -4.06 -0.18
C ALA A 351 -15.60 -5.45 -0.25
N PRO A 352 -16.37 -6.54 -0.09
CA PRO A 352 -15.83 -7.89 -0.04
C PRO A 352 -15.38 -8.41 -1.42
N LYS A 353 -15.90 -7.86 -2.52
CA LYS A 353 -15.61 -8.28 -3.88
C LYS A 353 -15.15 -7.12 -4.74
N LEU A 354 -14.37 -7.44 -5.79
CA LEU A 354 -13.87 -6.44 -6.73
C LEU A 354 -15.01 -5.73 -7.45
N GLU A 355 -16.07 -6.44 -7.78
CA GLU A 355 -17.28 -5.90 -8.39
C GLU A 355 -17.93 -4.83 -7.50
N ASP A 356 -17.97 -5.04 -6.18
CA ASP A 356 -18.55 -4.08 -5.23
C ASP A 356 -17.70 -2.79 -5.18
N ALA A 357 -16.38 -2.94 -5.20
CA ALA A 357 -15.46 -1.81 -5.25
C ALA A 357 -15.59 -1.03 -6.57
N VAL A 358 -15.67 -1.73 -7.71
CA VAL A 358 -15.87 -1.13 -9.02
C VAL A 358 -17.24 -0.43 -9.10
N ALA A 359 -18.31 -1.04 -8.59
CA ALA A 359 -19.64 -0.44 -8.56
C ALA A 359 -19.67 0.86 -7.76
N LEU A 360 -19.04 0.88 -6.57
CA LEU A 360 -18.93 2.09 -5.75
C LEU A 360 -18.17 3.19 -6.49
N MET A 361 -17.02 2.86 -7.09
CA MET A 361 -16.21 3.85 -7.81
C MET A 361 -16.90 4.33 -9.09
N ALA A 362 -17.61 3.45 -9.82
CA ALA A 362 -18.43 3.80 -10.99
C ALA A 362 -19.59 4.75 -10.65
N ALA A 363 -20.17 4.61 -9.45
CA ALA A 363 -21.16 5.55 -8.91
C ALA A 363 -20.55 6.91 -8.53
N GLY A 364 -19.22 7.08 -8.61
CA GLY A 364 -18.50 8.27 -8.19
C GLY A 364 -18.35 8.40 -6.67
N GLY A 365 -18.26 7.28 -5.96
CA GLY A 365 -18.16 7.22 -4.51
C GLY A 365 -19.50 7.43 -3.77
N LYS A 366 -19.45 7.52 -2.44
CA LYS A 366 -20.60 7.83 -1.59
C LYS A 366 -20.63 9.35 -1.30
N ASP A 367 -21.81 9.94 -1.44
CA ASP A 367 -21.97 11.40 -1.22
C ASP A 367 -21.66 11.78 0.23
N ASN A 368 -20.85 12.81 0.38
CA ASN A 368 -20.55 13.47 1.63
C ASN A 368 -19.97 14.87 1.36
N PRO A 369 -19.96 15.79 2.36
CA PRO A 369 -19.50 17.17 2.14
C PRO A 369 -18.04 17.31 1.67
N ASN A 370 -17.20 16.28 1.93
CA ASN A 370 -15.77 16.26 1.60
C ASN A 370 -15.44 15.35 0.41
N LEU A 371 -16.46 14.85 -0.32
CA LEU A 371 -16.26 14.01 -1.49
C LEU A 371 -15.32 14.68 -2.50
N SER A 372 -14.33 13.93 -2.98
CA SER A 372 -13.36 14.47 -3.92
C SER A 372 -14.00 14.78 -5.27
N ILE A 373 -13.82 16.03 -5.74
CA ILE A 373 -14.43 16.55 -6.99
C ILE A 373 -14.09 15.68 -8.21
N MET A 374 -12.93 15.03 -8.22
CA MET A 374 -12.48 14.15 -9.33
C MET A 374 -13.44 12.98 -9.57
N LEU A 375 -14.13 12.50 -8.53
CA LEU A 375 -15.10 11.41 -8.66
C LEU A 375 -16.38 11.82 -9.38
N LYS A 376 -16.64 13.12 -9.49
CA LYS A 376 -17.76 13.64 -10.27
C LYS A 376 -17.66 13.27 -11.76
N ALA A 377 -16.45 13.33 -12.33
CA ALA A 377 -16.23 12.94 -13.74
C ALA A 377 -16.54 11.45 -13.96
N VAL A 378 -16.14 10.59 -13.01
CA VAL A 378 -16.46 9.14 -13.09
C VAL A 378 -17.96 8.91 -13.04
N ARG A 379 -18.68 9.62 -12.15
CA ARG A 379 -20.16 9.57 -12.05
C ARG A 379 -20.84 10.02 -13.35
N GLU A 380 -20.31 11.08 -13.96
CA GLU A 380 -20.85 11.64 -15.22
C GLU A 380 -20.65 10.70 -16.42
N ALA A 381 -19.70 9.76 -16.36
CA ALA A 381 -19.51 8.73 -17.38
C ALA A 381 -20.68 7.72 -17.44
N LYS A 382 -21.52 7.64 -16.40
CA LYS A 382 -22.73 6.78 -16.33
C LYS A 382 -22.46 5.34 -16.73
N LEU A 383 -21.45 4.74 -16.15
CA LEU A 383 -21.02 3.37 -16.44
C LEU A 383 -22.12 2.36 -16.16
N THR A 384 -22.53 1.63 -17.19
CA THR A 384 -23.53 0.55 -17.09
C THR A 384 -22.94 -0.68 -16.38
N GLU A 385 -23.79 -1.63 -15.97
CA GLU A 385 -23.33 -2.92 -15.42
C GLU A 385 -22.40 -3.68 -16.38
N ALA A 386 -22.66 -3.62 -17.69
CA ALA A 386 -21.78 -4.22 -18.70
C ALA A 386 -20.41 -3.54 -18.72
N ASN A 387 -20.37 -2.21 -18.62
CA ASN A 387 -19.11 -1.46 -18.51
C ASN A 387 -18.34 -1.82 -17.24
N GLN A 388 -19.03 -1.98 -16.11
CA GLN A 388 -18.42 -2.38 -14.85
C GLN A 388 -17.81 -3.78 -14.91
N LYS A 389 -18.49 -4.73 -15.61
CA LYS A 389 -17.93 -6.07 -15.86
C LYS A 389 -16.66 -6.01 -16.71
N ASP A 390 -16.66 -5.23 -17.79
CA ASP A 390 -15.46 -5.05 -18.61
C ASP A 390 -14.31 -4.40 -17.80
N LEU A 391 -14.62 -3.45 -16.89
CA LEU A 391 -13.64 -2.88 -15.98
C LEU A 391 -13.06 -3.92 -15.01
N VAL A 392 -13.88 -4.79 -14.43
CA VAL A 392 -13.43 -5.90 -13.59
C VAL A 392 -12.49 -6.83 -14.38
N GLU A 393 -12.87 -7.18 -15.61
CA GLU A 393 -12.02 -7.97 -16.51
C GLU A 393 -10.66 -7.31 -16.74
N PHE A 394 -10.64 -6.01 -16.99
CA PHE A 394 -9.38 -5.26 -17.11
C PHE A 394 -8.55 -5.28 -15.81
N LEU A 395 -9.19 -5.08 -14.67
CA LEU A 395 -8.50 -5.11 -13.37
C LEU A 395 -7.90 -6.49 -13.08
N ASN A 396 -8.55 -7.59 -13.50
CA ASN A 396 -8.00 -8.94 -13.45
C ASN A 396 -6.71 -9.06 -14.31
N ALA A 397 -6.63 -8.34 -15.43
CA ALA A 397 -5.45 -8.33 -16.29
C ALA A 397 -4.24 -7.56 -15.71
N LEU A 398 -4.39 -6.92 -14.54
CA LEU A 398 -3.30 -6.29 -13.80
C LEU A 398 -2.57 -7.25 -12.85
N SER A 399 -3.08 -8.48 -12.70
CA SER A 399 -2.42 -9.53 -11.93
C SER A 399 -1.27 -10.15 -12.73
N GLY A 400 -0.12 -10.23 -12.09
CA GLY A 400 1.12 -10.73 -12.68
C GLY A 400 1.73 -11.87 -11.85
N GLU A 401 3.05 -11.92 -11.87
CA GLU A 401 3.82 -12.87 -11.05
C GLU A 401 4.39 -12.13 -9.85
N TYR A 402 4.22 -12.69 -8.66
CA TYR A 402 4.81 -12.18 -7.42
C TYR A 402 5.44 -13.31 -6.60
N PRO A 403 6.43 -13.02 -5.73
CA PRO A 403 7.10 -14.05 -4.96
C PRO A 403 6.18 -14.63 -3.89
N ILE A 404 6.08 -15.96 -3.83
CA ILE A 404 5.51 -16.70 -2.70
C ILE A 404 6.68 -17.21 -1.86
N VAL A 405 6.87 -16.60 -0.70
CA VAL A 405 8.00 -16.87 0.18
C VAL A 405 7.55 -17.74 1.35
N LYS A 406 8.32 -18.81 1.60
CA LYS A 406 8.12 -19.63 2.80
C LYS A 406 8.79 -18.99 4.02
N PRO A 407 8.22 -19.18 5.22
CA PRO A 407 8.89 -18.76 6.45
C PRO A 407 10.31 -19.33 6.51
N PRO A 408 11.32 -18.51 6.83
CA PRO A 408 12.70 -18.97 6.98
C PRO A 408 12.91 -19.68 8.32
N GLU A 409 14.05 -20.36 8.48
CA GLU A 409 14.55 -20.73 9.80
C GLU A 409 14.97 -19.44 10.54
N LEU A 410 14.53 -19.33 11.77
CA LEU A 410 14.84 -18.17 12.63
C LEU A 410 16.06 -18.45 13.50
N PRO A 411 16.90 -17.46 13.76
CA PRO A 411 18.08 -17.62 14.59
C PRO A 411 17.76 -17.77 16.08
#